data_2eccc900942f3b1e330800758aab27dc
#
_entry.id   2eccc900942f3b1e330800758aab27dc
#
_cell.length_a   1.000
_cell.length_b   1.000
_cell.length_c   1.000
_cell.angle_alpha   90.00
_cell.angle_beta   90.00
_cell.angle_gamma   90.00
#
_symmetry.space_group_name_H-M   'P 1'
#
loop_
_entity.id
_entity.type
_entity.pdbx_description
1 polymer ?
#
loop_
_entity_poly.entity_id
_entity_poly.type
_entity_poly.pdbx_seq_one_letter_code
_entity_poly.pdbx_strand_id
1 'polypeptide(L)'
;MNSYTHLLRVVFFLLVAAPGLVIGQTDEGQTAPDFRLQDQNGDWHALSDFSGQWLVVYFYPRADTPGCTTQGCSFRDNIYAFRGVGADVVGISTDPVDRQKAFSDKYSLPFPILSDESGDVARRYGVLIERGEMNFARRETFLISPDGQIARHYQNVNPDTHTQIVLDDLMALSADGDPS
;
A
#
# COMPACT_ATOMS: atom_id res chain seq x y z
N MET A 1 2.60 -45.82 -64.13
CA MET A 1 2.89 -44.37 -63.97
C MET A 1 2.08 -43.95 -62.72
N ASN A 2 2.75 -43.95 -61.55
CA ASN A 2 2.12 -43.69 -60.24
C ASN A 2 2.53 -42.31 -59.79
N SER A 3 1.55 -41.41 -59.69
CA SER A 3 1.71 -40.09 -59.07
C SER A 3 1.43 -40.20 -57.57
N TYR A 4 2.44 -40.05 -56.72
CA TYR A 4 2.28 -39.91 -55.27
C TYR A 4 2.17 -38.43 -54.94
N THR A 5 0.99 -38.02 -54.53
CA THR A 5 0.71 -36.68 -53.98
C THR A 5 1.02 -36.69 -52.50
N HIS A 6 2.11 -36.06 -52.09
CA HIS A 6 2.47 -35.83 -50.69
C HIS A 6 1.62 -34.69 -50.10
N LEU A 7 0.71 -35.06 -49.25
CA LEU A 7 -0.10 -34.12 -48.46
C LEU A 7 0.74 -33.64 -47.25
N LEU A 8 1.26 -32.42 -47.34
CA LEU A 8 2.01 -31.78 -46.26
C LEU A 8 1.00 -31.27 -45.19
N ARG A 9 0.89 -31.99 -44.07
CA ARG A 9 0.12 -31.54 -42.91
C ARG A 9 0.94 -30.51 -42.15
N VAL A 10 0.58 -29.22 -42.28
CA VAL A 10 1.09 -28.13 -41.44
C VAL A 10 0.37 -28.23 -40.11
N VAL A 11 1.08 -28.68 -39.08
CA VAL A 11 0.60 -28.65 -37.69
C VAL A 11 0.86 -27.24 -37.16
N PHE A 12 -0.22 -26.45 -37.01
CA PHE A 12 -0.19 -25.16 -36.37
C PHE A 12 -0.11 -25.39 -34.85
N PHE A 13 1.05 -25.20 -34.25
CA PHE A 13 1.22 -25.15 -32.82
C PHE A 13 0.67 -23.81 -32.32
N LEU A 14 -0.53 -23.81 -31.75
CA LEU A 14 -1.05 -22.67 -30.99
C LEU A 14 -0.26 -22.58 -29.70
N LEU A 15 0.67 -21.61 -29.64
CA LEU A 15 1.35 -21.22 -28.41
C LEU A 15 0.32 -20.49 -27.53
N VAL A 16 -0.28 -21.20 -26.59
CA VAL A 16 -1.09 -20.59 -25.54
C VAL A 16 -0.10 -19.94 -24.56
N ALA A 17 0.09 -18.63 -24.70
CA ALA A 17 0.82 -17.85 -23.70
C ALA A 17 -0.01 -17.84 -22.40
N ALA A 18 0.44 -18.57 -21.39
CA ALA A 18 -0.09 -18.43 -20.05
C ALA A 18 0.18 -17.00 -19.56
N PRO A 19 -0.81 -16.32 -18.95
CA PRO A 19 -0.54 -15.03 -18.33
C PRO A 19 0.45 -15.27 -17.19
N GLY A 20 1.68 -14.84 -17.39
CA GLY A 20 2.68 -14.78 -16.33
C GLY A 20 2.15 -13.89 -15.22
N LEU A 21 2.17 -14.39 -14.00
CA LEU A 21 1.92 -13.58 -12.80
C LEU A 21 3.06 -12.55 -12.74
N VAL A 22 2.80 -11.36 -13.25
CA VAL A 22 3.69 -10.22 -13.04
C VAL A 22 3.52 -9.85 -11.57
N ILE A 23 4.48 -10.27 -10.73
CA ILE A 23 4.65 -9.70 -9.40
C ILE A 23 5.20 -8.29 -9.66
N GLY A 24 4.27 -7.35 -9.94
CA GLY A 24 4.61 -5.99 -10.30
C GLY A 24 5.05 -5.22 -9.05
N GLN A 25 6.16 -4.49 -9.17
CA GLN A 25 6.35 -3.30 -8.36
C GLN A 25 5.10 -2.43 -8.52
N THR A 26 4.59 -1.93 -7.41
CA THR A 26 3.46 -0.99 -7.40
C THR A 26 4.01 0.39 -7.75
N ASP A 27 3.90 0.76 -9.02
CA ASP A 27 4.41 2.02 -9.55
C ASP A 27 3.31 3.10 -9.57
N GLU A 28 3.74 4.37 -9.61
CA GLU A 28 2.82 5.50 -9.79
C GLU A 28 1.98 5.35 -11.07
N GLY A 29 0.71 5.71 -10.99
CA GLY A 29 -0.27 5.56 -12.07
C GLY A 29 -0.92 4.18 -12.16
N GLN A 30 -0.55 3.22 -11.31
CA GLN A 30 -1.21 1.91 -11.24
C GLN A 30 -2.33 1.92 -10.20
N THR A 31 -3.31 1.04 -10.39
CA THR A 31 -4.34 0.80 -9.37
C THR A 31 -3.70 0.23 -8.11
N ALA A 32 -4.01 0.84 -6.97
CA ALA A 32 -3.52 0.37 -5.68
C ALA A 32 -4.01 -1.06 -5.40
N PRO A 33 -3.13 -1.97 -4.93
CA PRO A 33 -3.54 -3.31 -4.54
C PRO A 33 -4.58 -3.26 -3.41
N ASP A 34 -5.66 -4.00 -3.57
CA ASP A 34 -6.71 -4.07 -2.56
C ASP A 34 -6.21 -4.66 -1.24
N PHE A 35 -6.84 -4.26 -0.13
CA PHE A 35 -6.61 -4.84 1.19
C PHE A 35 -7.92 -4.97 1.95
N ARG A 36 -7.96 -5.93 2.87
CA ARG A 36 -8.98 -6.05 3.91
C ARG A 36 -8.32 -6.58 5.17
N LEU A 37 -8.09 -5.70 6.14
CA LEU A 37 -7.32 -5.96 7.36
C LEU A 37 -8.08 -5.47 8.60
N GLN A 38 -7.75 -6.05 9.76
CA GLN A 38 -8.24 -5.55 11.04
C GLN A 38 -7.38 -4.40 11.56
N ASP A 39 -8.02 -3.42 12.16
CA ASP A 39 -7.35 -2.36 12.88
C ASP A 39 -6.99 -2.78 14.32
N GLN A 40 -6.46 -1.84 15.09
CA GLN A 40 -6.11 -1.98 16.51
C GLN A 40 -7.29 -2.35 17.43
N ASN A 41 -8.53 -2.19 17.00
CA ASN A 41 -9.74 -2.53 17.77
C ASN A 41 -10.37 -3.83 17.30
N GLY A 42 -9.83 -4.44 16.23
CA GLY A 42 -10.38 -5.63 15.58
C GLY A 42 -11.44 -5.33 14.53
N ASP A 43 -11.67 -4.06 14.22
CA ASP A 43 -12.61 -3.65 13.18
C ASP A 43 -11.97 -3.82 11.79
N TRP A 44 -12.76 -4.29 10.83
CA TRP A 44 -12.29 -4.52 9.47
C TRP A 44 -12.33 -3.26 8.62
N HIS A 45 -11.21 -2.99 7.93
CA HIS A 45 -11.07 -1.92 6.95
C HIS A 45 -10.64 -2.50 5.62
N ALA A 46 -11.26 -2.05 4.54
CA ALA A 46 -10.88 -2.35 3.17
C ALA A 46 -10.46 -1.08 2.43
N LEU A 47 -9.67 -1.20 1.37
CA LEU A 47 -9.30 -0.06 0.52
C LEU A 47 -10.54 0.67 0.00
N SER A 48 -11.60 -0.07 -0.34
CA SER A 48 -12.88 0.47 -0.81
C SER A 48 -13.59 1.41 0.18
N ASP A 49 -13.31 1.30 1.49
CA ASP A 49 -13.91 2.17 2.50
C ASP A 49 -13.42 3.63 2.39
N PHE A 50 -12.30 3.83 1.69
CA PHE A 50 -11.67 5.13 1.45
C PHE A 50 -11.91 5.66 0.03
N SER A 51 -12.80 5.03 -0.75
CA SER A 51 -13.11 5.46 -2.12
C SER A 51 -13.66 6.89 -2.16
N GLY A 52 -13.21 7.70 -3.11
CA GLY A 52 -13.63 9.09 -3.27
C GLY A 52 -12.86 10.10 -2.42
N GLN A 53 -11.86 9.66 -1.67
CA GLN A 53 -10.97 10.54 -0.89
C GLN A 53 -9.51 10.13 -1.08
N TRP A 54 -8.61 11.04 -0.79
CA TRP A 54 -7.19 10.73 -0.74
C TRP A 54 -6.88 9.78 0.41
N LEU A 55 -5.97 8.83 0.21
CA LEU A 55 -5.53 7.91 1.25
C LEU A 55 -4.01 7.84 1.31
N VAL A 56 -3.47 8.10 2.50
CA VAL A 56 -2.06 7.84 2.82
C VAL A 56 -1.95 6.46 3.45
N VAL A 57 -1.35 5.51 2.74
CA VAL A 57 -1.02 4.18 3.26
C VAL A 57 0.47 4.14 3.58
N TYR A 58 0.83 4.15 4.87
CA TYR A 58 2.22 4.01 5.26
C TYR A 58 2.52 2.63 5.85
N PHE A 59 3.49 1.94 5.26
CA PHE A 59 4.03 0.70 5.79
C PHE A 59 5.18 0.99 6.75
N TYR A 60 5.25 0.23 7.84
CA TYR A 60 6.32 0.36 8.82
C TYR A 60 6.77 -1.01 9.35
N PRO A 61 8.07 -1.16 9.72
CA PRO A 61 8.63 -2.47 10.06
C PRO A 61 8.06 -3.10 11.32
N ARG A 62 7.86 -2.31 12.40
CA ARG A 62 7.43 -2.85 13.68
C ARG A 62 6.89 -1.77 14.62
N ALA A 63 5.75 -2.05 15.22
CA ALA A 63 5.11 -1.22 16.25
C ALA A 63 6.07 -0.97 17.47
N ASP A 64 5.97 0.22 18.02
CA ASP A 64 6.69 0.68 19.23
C ASP A 64 8.24 0.64 19.11
N THR A 65 8.77 0.77 17.88
CA THR A 65 10.21 1.04 17.65
C THR A 65 10.45 2.53 17.40
N PRO A 66 11.65 3.07 17.70
CA PRO A 66 11.88 4.52 17.67
C PRO A 66 11.44 5.21 16.38
N GLY A 67 11.89 4.76 15.20
CA GLY A 67 11.53 5.37 13.93
C GLY A 67 10.05 5.18 13.55
N CYS A 68 9.40 4.07 13.94
CA CYS A 68 7.97 3.86 13.70
C CYS A 68 7.12 4.74 14.62
N THR A 69 7.56 4.94 15.85
CA THR A 69 6.94 5.87 16.80
C THR A 69 7.04 7.31 16.30
N THR A 70 8.23 7.75 15.88
CA THR A 70 8.43 9.09 15.29
C THR A 70 7.46 9.31 14.13
N GLN A 71 7.38 8.38 13.18
CA GLN A 71 6.51 8.49 12.01
C GLN A 71 5.03 8.51 12.39
N GLY A 72 4.58 7.58 13.24
CA GLY A 72 3.18 7.51 13.68
C GLY A 72 2.75 8.76 14.46
N CYS A 73 3.59 9.26 15.37
CA CYS A 73 3.35 10.51 16.09
C CYS A 73 3.32 11.71 15.17
N SER A 74 4.19 11.77 14.16
CA SER A 74 4.19 12.85 13.18
C SER A 74 2.89 12.88 12.36
N PHE A 75 2.38 11.72 11.91
CA PHE A 75 1.06 11.64 11.26
C PHE A 75 -0.07 12.06 12.22
N ARG A 76 -0.04 11.60 13.49
CA ARG A 76 -1.01 12.01 14.52
C ARG A 76 -1.06 13.53 14.67
N ASP A 77 0.09 14.15 14.83
CA ASP A 77 0.20 15.59 15.11
C ASP A 77 -0.27 16.45 13.92
N ASN A 78 -0.25 15.87 12.70
CA ASN A 78 -0.68 16.53 11.47
C ASN A 78 -2.05 16.01 10.94
N ILE A 79 -2.76 15.16 11.67
CA ILE A 79 -3.97 14.49 11.16
C ILE A 79 -5.07 15.46 10.72
N TYR A 80 -5.22 16.59 11.40
CA TYR A 80 -6.21 17.59 11.01
C TYR A 80 -5.85 18.30 9.70
N ALA A 81 -4.56 18.45 9.39
CA ALA A 81 -4.11 19.00 8.12
C ALA A 81 -4.45 18.03 6.97
N PHE A 82 -4.19 16.73 7.15
CA PHE A 82 -4.57 15.70 6.17
C PHE A 82 -6.09 15.69 5.93
N ARG A 83 -6.88 15.64 6.99
CA ARG A 83 -8.34 15.67 6.89
C ARG A 83 -8.87 16.96 6.28
N GLY A 84 -8.20 18.09 6.52
CA GLY A 84 -8.55 19.40 5.96
C GLY A 84 -8.42 19.45 4.43
N VAL A 85 -7.60 18.61 3.84
CA VAL A 85 -7.45 18.46 2.38
C VAL A 85 -8.10 17.17 1.83
N GLY A 86 -9.01 16.58 2.60
CA GLY A 86 -9.80 15.42 2.19
C GLY A 86 -9.02 14.11 2.14
N ALA A 87 -8.04 13.92 3.02
CA ALA A 87 -7.23 12.72 3.08
C ALA A 87 -7.37 11.99 4.42
N ASP A 88 -7.45 10.65 4.34
CA ASP A 88 -7.28 9.76 5.48
C ASP A 88 -5.88 9.16 5.53
N VAL A 89 -5.50 8.67 6.72
CA VAL A 89 -4.20 8.03 6.96
C VAL A 89 -4.43 6.65 7.56
N VAL A 90 -3.75 5.63 7.04
CA VAL A 90 -3.70 4.30 7.63
C VAL A 90 -2.26 3.81 7.74
N GLY A 91 -1.91 3.18 8.84
CA GLY A 91 -0.62 2.51 9.01
C GLY A 91 -0.78 0.99 8.84
N ILE A 92 0.19 0.32 8.22
CA ILE A 92 0.17 -1.13 8.03
C ILE A 92 1.51 -1.73 8.46
N SER A 93 1.47 -2.76 9.30
CA SER A 93 2.64 -3.60 9.57
C SER A 93 2.23 -5.07 9.75
N THR A 94 3.20 -5.96 9.84
CA THR A 94 2.97 -7.39 10.12
C THR A 94 2.78 -7.70 11.60
N ASP A 95 2.67 -6.69 12.44
CA ASP A 95 2.37 -6.89 13.86
C ASP A 95 0.92 -7.34 14.07
N PRO A 96 0.62 -8.22 15.05
CA PRO A 96 -0.73 -8.65 15.36
C PRO A 96 -1.58 -7.53 15.98
N VAL A 97 -2.90 -7.72 15.96
CA VAL A 97 -3.90 -6.72 16.41
C VAL A 97 -3.63 -6.22 17.84
N ASP A 98 -3.29 -7.10 18.76
CA ASP A 98 -3.01 -6.73 20.16
C ASP A 98 -1.78 -5.81 20.28
N ARG A 99 -0.77 -6.03 19.45
CA ARG A 99 0.42 -5.17 19.38
C ARG A 99 0.11 -3.82 18.74
N GLN A 100 -0.71 -3.82 17.69
CA GLN A 100 -1.22 -2.59 17.08
C GLN A 100 -2.02 -1.78 18.10
N LYS A 101 -2.85 -2.46 18.90
CA LYS A 101 -3.61 -1.80 19.95
C LYS A 101 -2.72 -1.18 21.02
N ALA A 102 -1.75 -1.92 21.53
CA ALA A 102 -0.81 -1.39 22.53
C ALA A 102 -0.05 -0.16 21.99
N PHE A 103 0.36 -0.20 20.72
CA PHE A 103 1.03 0.92 20.05
C PHE A 103 0.13 2.13 19.88
N SER A 104 -1.08 1.92 19.37
CA SER A 104 -2.07 2.98 19.16
C SER A 104 -2.47 3.64 20.47
N ASP A 105 -2.78 2.85 21.50
CA ASP A 105 -3.17 3.36 22.83
C ASP A 105 -2.02 4.17 23.48
N LYS A 106 -0.80 3.64 23.43
CA LYS A 106 0.38 4.28 24.02
C LYS A 106 0.67 5.66 23.45
N TYR A 107 0.47 5.83 22.15
CA TYR A 107 0.78 7.07 21.46
C TYR A 107 -0.46 7.85 21.01
N SER A 108 -1.66 7.39 21.37
CA SER A 108 -2.95 8.03 21.05
C SER A 108 -3.10 8.29 19.55
N LEU A 109 -2.85 7.26 18.72
CA LEU A 109 -2.95 7.38 17.27
C LEU A 109 -4.44 7.42 16.84
N PRO A 110 -4.91 8.50 16.18
CA PRO A 110 -6.35 8.73 15.92
C PRO A 110 -6.81 8.22 14.54
N PHE A 111 -6.08 7.26 13.98
CA PHE A 111 -6.35 6.65 12.68
C PHE A 111 -6.11 5.14 12.73
N PRO A 112 -6.63 4.36 11.76
CA PRO A 112 -6.46 2.92 11.74
C PRO A 112 -4.99 2.50 11.61
N ILE A 113 -4.58 1.58 12.47
CA ILE A 113 -3.30 0.86 12.41
C ILE A 113 -3.63 -0.59 12.12
N LEU A 114 -3.38 -1.02 10.88
CA LEU A 114 -3.86 -2.28 10.33
C LEU A 114 -2.84 -3.40 10.52
N SER A 115 -3.35 -4.59 10.84
CA SER A 115 -2.57 -5.80 11.08
C SER A 115 -2.53 -6.67 9.83
N ASP A 116 -1.37 -6.77 9.17
CA ASP A 116 -1.09 -7.66 8.04
C ASP A 116 -0.18 -8.83 8.50
N GLU A 117 -0.65 -9.62 9.48
CA GLU A 117 0.15 -10.68 10.10
C GLU A 117 0.72 -11.68 9.09
N SER A 118 -0.01 -11.99 8.01
CA SER A 118 0.46 -12.87 6.94
C SER A 118 1.52 -12.22 6.03
N GLY A 119 1.59 -10.89 6.00
CA GLY A 119 2.41 -10.14 5.07
C GLY A 119 1.87 -10.12 3.63
N ASP A 120 0.62 -10.56 3.41
CA ASP A 120 0.08 -10.68 2.05
C ASP A 120 -0.19 -9.32 1.41
N VAL A 121 -0.61 -8.33 2.19
CA VAL A 121 -0.79 -6.97 1.70
C VAL A 121 0.56 -6.34 1.42
N ALA A 122 1.51 -6.43 2.35
CA ALA A 122 2.88 -5.93 2.17
C ALA A 122 3.55 -6.58 0.94
N ARG A 123 3.28 -7.87 0.66
CA ARG A 123 3.77 -8.55 -0.54
C ARG A 123 3.15 -7.98 -1.82
N ARG A 124 1.82 -7.74 -1.84
CA ARG A 124 1.15 -7.14 -3.01
C ARG A 124 1.62 -5.72 -3.30
N TYR A 125 1.94 -4.95 -2.26
CA TYR A 125 2.54 -3.62 -2.39
C TYR A 125 4.06 -3.66 -2.66
N GLY A 126 4.66 -4.85 -2.75
CA GLY A 126 6.08 -5.01 -3.03
C GLY A 126 7.01 -4.59 -1.89
N VAL A 127 6.48 -4.38 -0.68
CA VAL A 127 7.24 -3.86 0.47
C VAL A 127 7.61 -4.91 1.51
N LEU A 128 7.20 -6.17 1.33
CA LEU A 128 7.52 -7.24 2.28
C LEU A 128 9.01 -7.60 2.24
N ILE A 129 9.60 -7.77 3.42
CA ILE A 129 10.92 -8.36 3.62
C ILE A 129 10.73 -9.66 4.39
N GLU A 130 11.22 -10.75 3.82
CA GLU A 130 11.23 -12.07 4.43
C GLU A 130 12.67 -12.42 4.85
N ARG A 131 12.88 -12.67 6.17
CA ARG A 131 14.17 -13.09 6.72
C ARG A 131 13.98 -14.30 7.63
N GLY A 132 14.11 -15.50 7.08
CA GLY A 132 13.84 -16.74 7.79
C GLY A 132 12.38 -16.80 8.23
N GLU A 133 12.11 -16.89 9.53
CA GLU A 133 10.75 -16.90 10.08
C GLU A 133 10.19 -15.50 10.36
N MET A 134 10.98 -14.45 10.14
CA MET A 134 10.54 -13.07 10.39
C MET A 134 10.12 -12.37 9.09
N ASN A 135 8.90 -11.89 9.09
CA ASN A 135 8.35 -11.05 8.05
C ASN A 135 8.14 -9.64 8.61
N PHE A 136 8.49 -8.62 7.83
CA PHE A 136 8.22 -7.22 8.18
C PHE A 136 8.13 -6.36 6.91
N ALA A 137 7.40 -5.25 6.99
CA ALA A 137 7.32 -4.33 5.89
C ALA A 137 8.51 -3.36 5.85
N ARG A 138 8.97 -2.99 4.66
CA ARG A 138 9.83 -1.83 4.48
C ARG A 138 9.07 -0.57 4.87
N ARG A 139 9.82 0.47 5.28
CA ARG A 139 9.25 1.79 5.53
C ARG A 139 9.03 2.50 4.21
N GLU A 140 7.85 2.35 3.66
CA GLU A 140 7.43 2.96 2.42
C GLU A 140 6.01 3.51 2.56
N THR A 141 5.66 4.53 1.78
CA THR A 141 4.34 5.14 1.83
C THR A 141 3.79 5.30 0.43
N PHE A 142 2.50 5.05 0.30
CA PHE A 142 1.75 5.25 -0.94
C PHE A 142 0.70 6.33 -0.70
N LEU A 143 0.64 7.31 -1.57
CA LEU A 143 -0.45 8.26 -1.65
C LEU A 143 -1.40 7.78 -2.74
N ILE A 144 -2.63 7.44 -2.36
CA ILE A 144 -3.65 6.89 -3.24
C ILE A 144 -4.69 7.98 -3.51
N SER A 145 -4.99 8.21 -4.78
CA SER A 145 -5.97 9.19 -5.23
C SER A 145 -7.41 8.71 -5.02
N PRO A 146 -8.41 9.61 -5.07
CA PRO A 146 -9.82 9.28 -4.88
C PRO A 146 -10.38 8.21 -5.82
N ASP A 147 -9.77 8.02 -6.98
CA ASP A 147 -10.10 6.98 -7.98
C ASP A 147 -9.32 5.66 -7.77
N GLY A 148 -8.55 5.54 -6.68
CA GLY A 148 -7.84 4.32 -6.29
C GLY A 148 -6.51 4.10 -7.03
N GLN A 149 -5.94 5.13 -7.65
CA GLN A 149 -4.63 5.06 -8.31
C GLN A 149 -3.51 5.46 -7.35
N ILE A 150 -2.32 4.87 -7.50
CA ILE A 150 -1.13 5.31 -6.77
C ILE A 150 -0.63 6.62 -7.40
N ALA A 151 -0.84 7.73 -6.72
CA ALA A 151 -0.41 9.05 -7.18
C ALA A 151 1.07 9.30 -6.84
N ARG A 152 1.57 8.75 -5.70
CA ARG A 152 2.98 8.83 -5.29
C ARG A 152 3.40 7.57 -4.53
N HIS A 153 4.66 7.17 -4.73
CA HIS A 153 5.29 6.10 -3.98
C HIS A 153 6.59 6.61 -3.35
N TYR A 154 6.62 6.68 -2.02
CA TYR A 154 7.76 7.15 -1.26
C TYR A 154 8.57 5.97 -0.73
N GLN A 155 9.77 5.82 -1.27
CA GLN A 155 10.77 4.85 -0.84
C GLN A 155 11.83 5.53 0.06
N ASN A 156 12.58 4.74 0.83
CA ASN A 156 13.67 5.25 1.68
C ASN A 156 13.22 6.38 2.64
N VAL A 157 12.06 6.22 3.24
CA VAL A 157 11.40 7.21 4.09
C VAL A 157 12.22 7.55 5.33
N ASN A 158 12.52 8.85 5.51
CA ASN A 158 13.03 9.40 6.76
C ASN A 158 11.85 9.75 7.70
N PRO A 159 11.70 9.09 8.87
CA PRO A 159 10.56 9.33 9.77
C PRO A 159 10.39 10.78 10.24
N ASP A 160 11.50 11.53 10.34
CA ASP A 160 11.47 12.89 10.91
C ASP A 160 10.90 13.95 9.96
N THR A 161 11.03 13.73 8.63
CA THR A 161 10.65 14.74 7.62
C THR A 161 9.52 14.27 6.70
N HIS A 162 9.22 12.98 6.72
CA HIS A 162 8.36 12.35 5.72
C HIS A 162 6.93 12.88 5.70
N THR A 163 6.32 13.05 6.87
CA THR A 163 4.92 13.49 6.99
C THR A 163 4.69 14.85 6.31
N GLN A 164 5.65 15.80 6.45
CA GLN A 164 5.54 17.08 5.79
C GLN A 164 5.64 16.95 4.26
N ILE A 165 6.56 16.11 3.76
CA ILE A 165 6.70 15.86 2.32
C ILE A 165 5.39 15.31 1.74
N VAL A 166 4.77 14.33 2.41
CA VAL A 166 3.49 13.76 1.95
C VAL A 166 2.37 14.79 1.95
N LEU A 167 2.33 15.65 2.98
CA LEU A 167 1.32 16.70 3.08
C LEU A 167 1.48 17.76 1.98
N ASP A 168 2.71 18.18 1.70
CA ASP A 168 3.02 19.19 0.66
C ASP A 168 2.62 18.63 -0.73
N ASP A 169 2.98 17.38 -1.04
CA ASP A 169 2.62 16.72 -2.30
C ASP A 169 1.10 16.54 -2.43
N LEU A 170 0.42 16.16 -1.34
CA LEU A 170 -1.02 16.01 -1.31
C LEU A 170 -1.73 17.35 -1.58
N MET A 171 -1.27 18.44 -0.96
CA MET A 171 -1.83 19.78 -1.19
C MET A 171 -1.64 20.22 -2.64
N ALA A 172 -0.48 19.94 -3.25
CA ALA A 172 -0.23 20.24 -4.65
C ALA A 172 -1.16 19.45 -5.59
N LEU A 173 -1.28 18.13 -5.37
CA LEU A 173 -2.12 17.24 -6.19
C LEU A 173 -3.62 17.53 -6.03
N SER A 174 -4.06 17.91 -4.83
CA SER A 174 -5.45 18.28 -4.58
C SER A 174 -5.84 19.60 -5.26
N ALA A 175 -4.91 20.54 -5.37
CA ALA A 175 -5.14 21.81 -6.05
C ALA A 175 -5.24 21.65 -7.58
N ASP A 176 -4.49 20.71 -8.16
CA ASP A 176 -4.50 20.43 -9.61
C ASP A 176 -5.73 19.64 -10.06
N GLY A 177 -6.41 18.96 -9.14
CA GLY A 177 -7.56 18.07 -9.39
C GLY A 177 -8.94 18.71 -9.20
N ASP A 178 -9.05 20.00 -8.83
CA ASP A 178 -10.33 20.70 -8.69
C ASP A 178 -10.68 21.41 -10.04
N PRO A 179 -11.55 20.84 -10.88
CA PRO A 179 -12.08 21.53 -12.03
C PRO A 179 -13.17 22.51 -11.52
N SER A 180 -12.80 23.78 -11.33
CA SER A 180 -13.70 24.91 -11.10
C SER A 180 -14.77 25.05 -12.19
#